data_0cd86c11701c41a12ac8a95b95971b34
#
_entry.id   0cd86c11701c41a12ac8a95b95971b34
#
_cell.length_a   1.000
_cell.length_b   1.000
_cell.length_c   1.000
_cell.angle_alpha   90.00
_cell.angle_beta   90.00
_cell.angle_gamma   90.00
#
_symmetry.space_group_name_H-M   'P 1'
#
loop_
_entity.id
_entity.type
_entity.pdbx_description
1 polymer ?
#
loop_
_entity_poly.entity_id
_entity_poly.type
_entity_poly.pdbx_seq_one_letter_code
_entity_poly.pdbx_strand_id
1 'polypeptide(L)'
;MAKKIMTCKSAPEIELQFEGGEAILLRFDIRCLINIQELDGGLTAFMKKNVAEMAADIFYAAGKDINEEMDYTEEKAREIVSGMSIETILEVIKTFEESIGSAGGSDEETKKMIAQLLGKKLK
;
A
#
# COMPACT_ATOMS: atom_id res chain seq x y z
N MET A 1 8.34 32.94 17.87
CA MET A 1 7.68 32.01 16.95
C MET A 1 7.35 30.70 17.66
N ALA A 2 6.12 30.25 17.57
CA ALA A 2 5.70 29.05 18.25
C ALA A 2 6.26 27.80 17.59
N LYS A 3 6.73 26.88 18.44
CA LYS A 3 7.21 25.59 17.98
C LYS A 3 6.02 24.65 17.78
N LYS A 4 5.95 23.99 16.65
CA LYS A 4 4.92 22.98 16.42
C LYS A 4 5.42 21.64 16.98
N ILE A 5 4.61 21.01 17.79
CA ILE A 5 4.92 19.70 18.36
C ILE A 5 4.01 18.68 17.72
N MET A 6 4.59 17.60 17.21
CA MET A 6 3.83 16.53 16.57
C MET A 6 4.23 15.20 17.18
N THR A 7 3.25 14.33 17.33
CA THR A 7 3.50 12.96 17.81
C THR A 7 3.76 12.08 16.59
N CYS A 8 4.89 11.39 16.61
CA CYS A 8 5.22 10.45 15.53
C CYS A 8 4.52 9.12 15.76
N LYS A 9 3.79 8.67 14.74
CA LYS A 9 3.11 7.38 14.78
C LYS A 9 3.84 6.39 13.91
N SER A 10 3.85 5.14 14.34
CA SER A 10 4.41 4.06 13.54
C SER A 10 3.51 3.77 12.34
N ALA A 11 4.11 3.38 11.23
CA ALA A 11 3.34 2.97 10.06
C ALA A 11 2.60 1.67 10.33
N PRO A 12 1.39 1.50 9.81
CA PRO A 12 0.66 0.25 9.94
C PRO A 12 1.40 -0.90 9.27
N GLU A 13 1.31 -2.08 9.88
CA GLU A 13 1.92 -3.31 9.34
C GLU A 13 0.88 -4.40 9.35
N ILE A 14 0.95 -5.28 8.36
CA ILE A 14 0.13 -6.49 8.30
C ILE A 14 1.07 -7.67 8.14
N GLU A 15 0.88 -8.71 8.94
CA GLU A 15 1.56 -9.97 8.72
C GLU A 15 0.55 -10.94 8.12
N LEU A 16 0.84 -11.42 6.92
CA LEU A 16 0.00 -12.40 6.25
C LEU A 16 0.60 -13.78 6.45
N GLN A 17 -0.14 -14.65 7.12
CA GLN A 17 0.30 -16.03 7.38
C GLN A 17 -0.43 -16.97 6.45
N PHE A 18 0.29 -17.85 5.80
CA PHE A 18 -0.25 -18.81 4.86
C PHE A 18 -0.29 -20.20 5.48
N GLU A 19 -1.18 -21.04 4.97
CA GLU A 19 -1.38 -22.40 5.50
C GLU A 19 -0.11 -23.25 5.48
N GLY A 20 0.80 -22.98 4.56
CA GLY A 20 2.06 -23.70 4.48
C GLY A 20 3.11 -23.28 5.50
N GLY A 21 2.77 -22.35 6.39
CA GLY A 21 3.71 -21.86 7.41
C GLY A 21 4.52 -20.66 6.98
N GLU A 22 4.39 -20.24 5.73
CA GLU A 22 5.06 -19.05 5.25
C GLU A 22 4.32 -17.80 5.73
N ALA A 23 5.06 -16.71 5.89
CA ALA A 23 4.47 -15.43 6.23
C ALA A 23 5.17 -14.33 5.45
N ILE A 24 4.43 -13.28 5.12
CA ILE A 24 5.02 -12.07 4.55
C ILE A 24 4.56 -10.88 5.36
N LEU A 25 5.39 -9.86 5.39
CA LEU A 25 5.09 -8.61 6.08
C LEU A 25 4.80 -7.54 5.06
N LEU A 26 3.81 -6.71 5.34
CA LEU A 26 3.49 -5.54 4.55
C LEU A 26 3.56 -4.33 5.46
N ARG A 27 4.26 -3.30 5.06
CA ARG A 27 4.36 -2.05 5.81
C ARG A 27 3.91 -0.90 4.94
N PHE A 28 2.99 -0.11 5.46
CA PHE A 28 2.36 0.99 4.72
C PHE A 28 2.96 2.31 5.18
N ASP A 29 4.21 2.55 4.78
CA ASP A 29 4.95 3.76 5.09
C ASP A 29 5.23 4.54 3.81
N ILE A 30 6.03 5.59 3.94
CA ILE A 30 6.39 6.41 2.77
C ILE A 30 7.14 5.59 1.73
N ARG A 31 7.87 4.58 2.16
CA ARG A 31 8.61 3.70 1.27
C ARG A 31 7.68 2.93 0.34
N CYS A 32 6.55 2.47 0.88
CA CYS A 32 5.53 1.81 0.08
C CYS A 32 5.05 2.73 -1.04
N LEU A 33 4.77 3.98 -0.71
CA LEU A 33 4.31 4.96 -1.70
C LEU A 33 5.37 5.24 -2.75
N ILE A 34 6.63 5.37 -2.33
CA ILE A 34 7.74 5.57 -3.26
C ILE A 34 7.86 4.39 -4.21
N ASN A 35 7.74 3.17 -3.68
CA ASN A 35 7.83 1.97 -4.51
C ASN A 35 6.73 1.93 -5.56
N ILE A 36 5.53 2.39 -5.23
CA ILE A 36 4.44 2.47 -6.20
C ILE A 36 4.78 3.50 -7.29
N GLN A 37 5.35 4.63 -6.90
CA GLN A 37 5.75 5.66 -7.85
C GLN A 37 6.85 5.19 -8.80
N GLU A 38 7.68 4.27 -8.36
CA GLU A 38 8.75 3.71 -9.18
C GLU A 38 8.29 2.61 -10.14
N LEU A 39 7.05 2.13 -9.98
CA LEU A 39 6.50 1.16 -10.92
C LEU A 39 6.27 1.80 -12.28
N ASP A 40 6.21 0.95 -13.30
CA ASP A 40 6.02 1.39 -14.69
C ASP A 40 4.77 2.26 -14.82
N GLY A 41 4.96 3.48 -15.29
CA GLY A 41 3.88 4.45 -15.41
C GLY A 41 3.56 5.19 -14.12
N GLY A 42 4.20 4.84 -13.02
CA GLY A 42 4.08 5.53 -11.74
C GLY A 42 2.69 5.49 -11.14
N LEU A 43 2.41 6.46 -10.29
CA LEU A 43 1.14 6.54 -9.58
C LEU A 43 -0.06 6.70 -10.51
N THR A 44 0.11 7.43 -11.61
CA THR A 44 -0.95 7.62 -12.58
C THR A 44 -1.42 6.30 -13.18
N ALA A 45 -0.46 5.46 -13.60
CA ALA A 45 -0.78 4.15 -14.15
C ALA A 45 -1.38 3.23 -13.10
N PHE A 46 -0.83 3.27 -11.87
CA PHE A 46 -1.35 2.50 -10.75
C PHE A 46 -2.85 2.76 -10.54
N MET A 47 -3.25 4.01 -10.58
CA MET A 47 -4.62 4.39 -10.33
C MET A 47 -5.59 3.98 -11.43
N LYS A 48 -5.08 3.63 -12.60
CA LYS A 48 -5.90 3.19 -13.74
C LYS A 48 -6.03 1.67 -13.81
N LYS A 49 -5.31 0.94 -12.97
CA LYS A 49 -5.34 -0.52 -12.98
C LYS A 49 -6.61 -1.06 -12.33
N ASN A 50 -6.96 -2.30 -12.69
CA ASN A 50 -8.07 -2.97 -12.04
C ASN A 50 -7.68 -3.36 -10.60
N VAL A 51 -8.66 -3.82 -9.82
CA VAL A 51 -8.46 -4.13 -8.40
C VAL A 51 -7.38 -5.19 -8.20
N ALA A 52 -7.36 -6.23 -9.04
CA ALA A 52 -6.39 -7.31 -8.89
C ALA A 52 -4.96 -6.82 -9.13
N GLU A 53 -4.75 -6.04 -10.18
CA GLU A 53 -3.43 -5.49 -10.47
C GLU A 53 -3.00 -4.46 -9.44
N MET A 54 -3.93 -3.63 -8.99
CA MET A 54 -3.68 -2.66 -7.95
C MET A 54 -3.26 -3.35 -6.65
N ALA A 55 -3.97 -4.43 -6.28
CA ALA A 55 -3.63 -5.22 -5.11
C ALA A 55 -2.23 -5.81 -5.22
N ALA A 56 -1.87 -6.34 -6.38
CA ALA A 56 -0.55 -6.90 -6.58
C ALA A 56 0.53 -5.84 -6.42
N ASP A 57 0.30 -4.64 -6.95
CA ASP A 57 1.24 -3.54 -6.81
C ASP A 57 1.40 -3.12 -5.35
N ILE A 58 0.30 -3.06 -4.60
CA ILE A 58 0.33 -2.72 -3.17
C ILE A 58 1.12 -3.78 -2.40
N PHE A 59 0.85 -5.05 -2.66
CA PHE A 59 1.56 -6.14 -2.00
C PHE A 59 3.05 -6.07 -2.26
N TYR A 60 3.43 -5.83 -3.51
CA TYR A 60 4.83 -5.68 -3.88
C TYR A 60 5.45 -4.48 -3.17
N ALA A 61 4.83 -3.32 -3.30
CA ALA A 61 5.38 -2.07 -2.77
C ALA A 61 5.52 -2.08 -1.25
N ALA A 62 4.52 -2.66 -0.58
CA ALA A 62 4.52 -2.69 0.88
C ALA A 62 5.44 -3.76 1.46
N GLY A 63 5.77 -4.80 0.68
CA GLY A 63 6.58 -5.91 1.14
C GLY A 63 8.02 -5.92 0.66
N LYS A 64 8.32 -5.16 -0.38
CA LYS A 64 9.61 -5.18 -1.05
C LYS A 64 10.80 -4.95 -0.12
N ASP A 65 10.69 -4.00 0.78
CA ASP A 65 11.82 -3.59 1.61
C ASP A 65 11.94 -4.34 2.92
N ILE A 66 10.91 -5.07 3.33
CA ILE A 66 10.90 -5.73 4.63
C ILE A 66 10.89 -7.26 4.56
N ASN A 67 10.82 -7.84 3.36
CA ASN A 67 10.92 -9.28 3.16
C ASN A 67 12.23 -9.62 2.44
N GLU A 68 13.33 -9.06 2.92
CA GLU A 68 14.63 -9.17 2.26
C GLU A 68 15.16 -10.60 2.14
N GLU A 69 14.75 -11.47 3.04
CA GLU A 69 15.20 -12.86 3.04
C GLU A 69 14.51 -13.70 1.96
N MET A 70 13.47 -13.15 1.34
CA MET A 70 12.73 -13.82 0.28
C MET A 70 13.08 -13.20 -1.05
N ASP A 71 12.93 -13.98 -2.10
CA ASP A 71 13.02 -13.44 -3.46
C ASP A 71 11.65 -12.81 -3.78
N TYR A 72 11.42 -11.63 -3.23
CA TYR A 72 10.13 -10.96 -3.29
C TYR A 72 10.07 -10.01 -4.48
N THR A 73 9.47 -10.48 -5.56
CA THR A 73 9.38 -9.76 -6.83
C THR A 73 7.94 -9.39 -7.13
N GLU A 74 7.73 -8.57 -8.16
CA GLU A 74 6.38 -8.24 -8.64
C GLU A 74 5.62 -9.51 -9.02
N GLU A 75 6.29 -10.45 -9.64
CA GLU A 75 5.68 -11.72 -10.04
C GLU A 75 5.24 -12.51 -8.82
N LYS A 76 6.08 -12.54 -7.78
CA LYS A 76 5.75 -13.22 -6.53
C LYS A 76 4.51 -12.59 -5.89
N ALA A 77 4.44 -11.27 -5.89
CA ALA A 77 3.28 -10.56 -5.34
C ALA A 77 2.00 -10.91 -6.10
N ARG A 78 2.07 -11.00 -7.43
CA ARG A 78 0.92 -11.40 -8.25
C ARG A 78 0.46 -12.82 -7.93
N GLU A 79 1.40 -13.73 -7.75
CA GLU A 79 1.08 -15.10 -7.39
C GLU A 79 0.36 -15.16 -6.05
N ILE A 80 0.85 -14.40 -5.08
CA ILE A 80 0.25 -14.35 -3.75
C ILE A 80 -1.19 -13.84 -3.83
N VAL A 81 -1.39 -12.74 -4.53
CA VAL A 81 -2.71 -12.13 -4.69
C VAL A 81 -3.68 -13.07 -5.40
N SER A 82 -3.21 -13.77 -6.42
CA SER A 82 -4.09 -14.64 -7.21
C SER A 82 -4.62 -15.83 -6.42
N GLY A 83 -3.91 -16.24 -5.36
CA GLY A 83 -4.36 -17.34 -4.52
C GLY A 83 -5.10 -16.91 -3.25
N MET A 84 -5.33 -15.63 -3.08
CA MET A 84 -5.84 -15.06 -1.85
C MET A 84 -7.34 -14.78 -1.92
N SER A 85 -8.02 -14.82 -0.78
CA SER A 85 -9.44 -14.48 -0.74
C SER A 85 -9.65 -12.99 -1.04
N ILE A 86 -10.77 -12.69 -1.66
CA ILE A 86 -11.13 -11.30 -1.98
C ILE A 86 -11.24 -10.47 -0.71
N GLU A 87 -11.79 -11.06 0.35
CA GLU A 87 -11.93 -10.38 1.63
C GLU A 87 -10.59 -9.89 2.17
N THR A 88 -9.57 -10.74 2.14
CA THR A 88 -8.23 -10.38 2.61
C THR A 88 -7.63 -9.29 1.73
N ILE A 89 -7.78 -9.41 0.41
CA ILE A 89 -7.28 -8.40 -0.53
C ILE A 89 -7.90 -7.05 -0.24
N LEU A 90 -9.21 -6.99 -0.02
CA LEU A 90 -9.89 -5.73 0.27
C LEU A 90 -9.45 -5.12 1.59
N GLU A 91 -9.16 -5.95 2.60
CA GLU A 91 -8.63 -5.46 3.88
C GLU A 91 -7.26 -4.81 3.71
N VAL A 92 -6.40 -5.42 2.90
CA VAL A 92 -5.08 -4.85 2.63
C VAL A 92 -5.21 -3.51 1.90
N ILE A 93 -6.06 -3.45 0.89
CA ILE A 93 -6.29 -2.22 0.14
C ILE A 93 -6.83 -1.13 1.07
N LYS A 94 -7.77 -1.48 1.94
CA LYS A 94 -8.33 -0.55 2.91
C LYS A 94 -7.25 0.01 3.83
N THR A 95 -6.38 -0.85 4.34
CA THR A 95 -5.27 -0.42 5.20
C THR A 95 -4.34 0.54 4.46
N PHE A 96 -4.06 0.24 3.20
CA PHE A 96 -3.25 1.13 2.37
C PHE A 96 -3.90 2.49 2.21
N GLU A 97 -5.20 2.54 1.90
CA GLU A 97 -5.92 3.79 1.74
C GLU A 97 -5.96 4.60 3.02
N GLU A 98 -6.19 3.95 4.15
CA GLU A 98 -6.19 4.61 5.45
C GLU A 98 -4.81 5.17 5.80
N SER A 99 -3.75 4.46 5.44
CA SER A 99 -2.39 4.92 5.67
C SER A 99 -2.09 6.18 4.89
N ILE A 100 -2.52 6.24 3.63
CA ILE A 100 -2.32 7.43 2.81
C ILE A 100 -3.11 8.59 3.38
N GLY A 101 -4.34 8.36 3.78
CA GLY A 101 -5.17 9.38 4.41
C GLY A 101 -4.57 9.89 5.71
N SER A 102 -4.02 9.00 6.52
CA SER A 102 -3.35 9.37 7.76
C SER A 102 -2.06 10.13 7.51
N ALA A 103 -1.31 9.74 6.46
CA ALA A 103 -0.08 10.41 6.09
C ALA A 103 -0.35 11.85 5.66
N GLY A 104 -1.51 12.10 5.07
CA GLY A 104 -1.96 13.44 4.72
C GLY A 104 -2.37 14.26 5.94
N GLY A 105 -2.48 13.61 7.10
CA GLY A 105 -2.84 14.27 8.34
C GLY A 105 -4.26 14.83 8.32
N SER A 106 -4.47 15.88 9.09
CA SER A 106 -5.76 16.55 9.17
C SER A 106 -5.90 17.67 8.15
N ASP A 107 -4.92 17.87 7.31
CA ASP A 107 -4.95 18.90 6.28
C ASP A 107 -5.97 18.52 5.21
N GLU A 108 -7.02 19.33 5.10
CA GLU A 108 -8.08 19.09 4.13
C GLU A 108 -7.59 19.15 2.69
N GLU A 109 -6.63 20.01 2.39
CA GLU A 109 -6.09 20.10 1.04
C GLU A 109 -5.36 18.82 0.67
N THR A 110 -4.55 18.30 1.58
CA THR A 110 -3.83 17.05 1.34
C THR A 110 -4.81 15.89 1.20
N LYS A 111 -5.82 15.82 2.08
CA LYS A 111 -6.86 14.80 1.98
C LYS A 111 -7.60 14.89 0.67
N LYS A 112 -7.92 16.11 0.22
CA LYS A 112 -8.60 16.35 -1.02
C LYS A 112 -7.76 15.91 -2.21
N MET A 113 -6.46 16.22 -2.16
CA MET A 113 -5.53 15.80 -3.20
C MET A 113 -5.44 14.28 -3.29
N ILE A 114 -5.29 13.62 -2.15
CA ILE A 114 -5.24 12.17 -2.09
C ILE A 114 -6.55 11.58 -2.57
N ALA A 115 -7.69 12.14 -2.14
CA ALA A 115 -9.00 11.70 -2.58
C ALA A 115 -9.18 11.86 -4.08
N GLN A 116 -8.66 12.94 -4.67
CA GLN A 116 -8.69 13.11 -6.12
C GLN A 116 -7.85 12.06 -6.83
N LEU A 117 -6.68 11.75 -6.28
CA LEU A 117 -5.81 10.75 -6.87
C LEU A 117 -6.42 9.35 -6.80
N LEU A 118 -7.07 9.01 -5.69
CA LEU A 118 -7.67 7.69 -5.50
C LEU A 118 -9.13 7.65 -5.89
N GLY A 119 -9.85 8.74 -5.64
CA GLY A 119 -11.29 8.80 -5.85
C GLY A 119 -11.73 8.76 -7.30
N LYS A 120 -10.92 9.27 -8.20
CA LYS A 120 -11.21 9.20 -9.63
C LYS A 120 -11.34 7.77 -10.11
N LYS A 121 -10.67 6.87 -9.43
CA LYS A 121 -10.68 5.46 -9.75
C LYS A 121 -11.98 4.79 -9.38
N LEU A 122 -12.65 5.32 -8.36
CA LEU A 122 -13.86 4.72 -7.81
C LEU A 122 -15.13 5.14 -8.53
N LYS A 123 -15.01 6.03 -9.49
CA LYS A 123 -16.17 6.50 -10.25
C LYS A 123 -16.34 5.73 -11.54
#